data_35d5fc93d9d807fe2b2d4468d9661b8c
#
_entry.id   35d5fc93d9d807fe2b2d4468d9661b8c
#
_cell.length_a   1.000
_cell.length_b   1.000
_cell.length_c   1.000
_cell.angle_alpha   90.00
_cell.angle_beta   90.00
_cell.angle_gamma   90.00
#
_symmetry.space_group_name_H-M   'P 1'
#
loop_
_entity.id
_entity.type
_entity.pdbx_description
1 polymer ?
#
loop_
_entity_poly.entity_id
_entity_poly.type
_entity_poly.pdbx_seq_one_letter_code
_entity_poly.pdbx_strand_id
1 'polypeptide(L)'
;MGIATQYKSHSLIRHVNRAWGHFKKELGESVEILPASQRHGDEWYCGTADAVFQNMDIIRHELPKYVMILSGDHVYRMDYGALLAEHVQKGADMTVCCIEVPVEEAADTFGVMTVDEESRVCRFDEKPAMPSSVPGKPGTCLASMGNYIFNTEFLFEQLKKDAENEGSGRDFGHDIIPAIIEEHNVFAFPFRDPQQEGQPYWRDVGTLDSFWEANMELVMPEPQLDLYDPAWPIWTYQEQLPPAKFIFDDDDRRGMALDSTVSGGCIISGSAVRKSLLFSNVHVRSFCEIEQSVILPGAIINRGCKIKRAIIDRSCEIPAGLEIGFDRKTDEENGFRVSKKGIVLVTREMLSELAKKLERQTQENKKLA
;
A
#
# COMPACT_ATOMS: atom_id res chain seq x y z
N MET A 1 9.18 14.14 10.48
CA MET A 1 8.19 13.58 9.51
C MET A 1 6.84 13.42 10.20
N GLY A 2 5.76 13.98 9.63
CA GLY A 2 4.38 13.82 10.11
C GLY A 2 3.67 12.70 9.35
N ILE A 3 2.92 11.85 10.04
CA ILE A 3 2.10 10.79 9.45
C ILE A 3 0.63 11.09 9.77
N ALA A 4 -0.10 11.65 8.78
CA ALA A 4 -1.53 11.90 8.92
C ALA A 4 -2.30 10.58 8.92
N THR A 5 -3.16 10.38 9.93
CA THR A 5 -3.91 9.13 10.10
C THR A 5 -5.38 9.41 10.39
N GLN A 6 -6.27 8.56 9.87
CA GLN A 6 -7.71 8.71 10.11
C GLN A 6 -8.34 7.36 10.46
N TYR A 7 -8.80 6.60 9.48
CA TYR A 7 -9.59 5.40 9.68
C TYR A 7 -8.70 4.18 10.06
N LYS A 8 -9.15 3.38 11.06
CA LYS A 8 -8.47 2.15 11.55
C LYS A 8 -6.97 2.33 11.85
N SER A 9 -6.55 3.50 12.30
CA SER A 9 -5.15 3.89 12.47
C SER A 9 -4.38 3.15 13.58
N HIS A 10 -5.07 2.46 14.51
CA HIS A 10 -4.42 1.85 15.70
C HIS A 10 -3.25 0.90 15.35
N SER A 11 -3.41 0.06 14.32
CA SER A 11 -2.34 -0.87 13.92
C SER A 11 -1.15 -0.13 13.28
N LEU A 12 -1.43 0.90 12.50
CA LEU A 12 -0.41 1.77 11.89
C LEU A 12 0.35 2.54 12.98
N ILE A 13 -0.35 3.20 13.90
CA ILE A 13 0.25 3.94 15.01
C ILE A 13 1.19 3.02 15.82
N ARG A 14 0.72 1.82 16.15
CA ARG A 14 1.54 0.84 16.88
C ARG A 14 2.79 0.42 16.09
N HIS A 15 2.67 0.22 14.78
CA HIS A 15 3.78 -0.12 13.92
C HIS A 15 4.81 1.02 13.86
N VAL A 16 4.36 2.24 13.61
CA VAL A 16 5.21 3.44 13.56
C VAL A 16 5.98 3.64 14.86
N ASN A 17 5.29 3.56 16.00
CA ASN A 17 5.94 3.69 17.30
C ASN A 17 7.00 2.61 17.57
N ARG A 18 6.79 1.39 17.10
CA ARG A 18 7.76 0.30 17.24
C ARG A 18 8.92 0.41 16.25
N ALA A 19 8.63 0.82 15.00
CA ALA A 19 9.65 0.90 13.95
C ALA A 19 10.58 2.11 14.13
N TRP A 20 10.02 3.27 14.48
CA TRP A 20 10.75 4.55 14.47
C TRP A 20 10.67 5.34 15.78
N GLY A 21 10.14 4.77 16.85
CA GLY A 21 10.08 5.41 18.18
C GLY A 21 11.47 5.66 18.82
N HIS A 22 12.54 5.21 18.20
CA HIS A 22 13.91 5.47 18.64
C HIS A 22 14.51 6.76 18.08
N PHE A 23 13.88 7.39 17.08
CA PHE A 23 14.28 8.71 16.61
C PHE A 23 14.05 9.77 17.68
N LYS A 24 15.05 10.65 17.85
CA LYS A 24 15.05 11.66 18.91
C LYS A 24 14.90 13.05 18.31
N LYS A 25 13.85 13.73 18.73
CA LYS A 25 13.58 15.10 18.30
C LYS A 25 14.75 16.06 18.58
N GLU A 26 15.49 15.81 19.66
CA GLU A 26 16.68 16.58 20.04
C GLU A 26 17.83 16.48 19.02
N LEU A 27 17.81 15.44 18.17
CA LEU A 27 18.77 15.26 17.07
C LEU A 27 18.23 15.78 15.72
N GLY A 28 17.08 16.42 15.71
CA GLY A 28 16.44 16.90 14.48
C GLY A 28 15.68 15.82 13.71
N GLU A 29 15.56 14.62 14.27
CA GLU A 29 14.89 13.49 13.66
C GLU A 29 13.66 13.09 14.47
N SER A 30 12.48 13.17 13.88
CA SER A 30 11.24 12.72 14.53
C SER A 30 10.25 12.16 13.55
N VAL A 31 9.47 11.19 14.03
CA VAL A 31 8.28 10.69 13.37
C VAL A 31 7.11 10.96 14.30
N GLU A 32 6.17 11.79 13.86
CA GLU A 32 5.03 12.24 14.64
C GLU A 32 3.73 11.75 13.98
N ILE A 33 2.83 11.21 14.79
CA ILE A 33 1.49 10.83 14.33
C ILE A 33 0.57 12.04 14.42
N LEU A 34 -0.08 12.35 13.29
CA LEU A 34 -1.03 13.45 13.14
C LEU A 34 -2.44 12.84 12.96
N PRO A 35 -3.13 12.49 14.05
CA PRO A 35 -4.46 11.90 13.94
C PRO A 35 -5.48 12.97 13.55
N ALA A 36 -6.45 12.60 12.73
CA ALA A 36 -7.62 13.44 12.49
C ALA A 36 -8.31 13.74 13.83
N SER A 37 -8.52 14.99 14.15
CA SER A 37 -8.95 15.45 15.49
C SER A 37 -9.96 16.60 15.47
N GLN A 38 -10.68 16.80 14.37
CA GLN A 38 -11.71 17.86 14.23
C GLN A 38 -11.19 19.23 14.65
N ARG A 39 -9.99 19.61 14.21
CA ARG A 39 -9.32 20.85 14.61
C ARG A 39 -9.96 22.10 14.00
N HIS A 40 -10.64 21.93 12.85
CA HIS A 40 -11.35 22.98 12.14
C HIS A 40 -12.79 22.53 11.85
N GLY A 41 -13.69 22.67 12.83
CA GLY A 41 -15.09 22.23 12.74
C GLY A 41 -15.32 20.79 13.24
N ASP A 42 -16.48 20.21 12.89
CA ASP A 42 -16.90 18.88 13.34
C ASP A 42 -16.49 17.75 12.36
N GLU A 43 -15.78 18.09 11.30
CA GLU A 43 -15.41 17.14 10.25
C GLU A 43 -14.00 16.56 10.46
N TRP A 44 -13.84 15.31 10.02
CA TRP A 44 -12.55 14.66 9.87
C TRP A 44 -11.86 15.19 8.60
N TYR A 45 -10.68 14.65 8.22
CA TYR A 45 -10.06 15.01 6.96
C TYR A 45 -11.00 14.68 5.78
N CYS A 46 -11.37 15.68 5.00
CA CYS A 46 -12.27 15.52 3.86
C CYS A 46 -11.52 15.07 2.60
N GLY A 47 -10.25 15.43 2.48
CA GLY A 47 -9.39 15.10 1.35
C GLY A 47 -7.91 15.12 1.74
N THR A 48 -7.04 14.85 0.77
CA THR A 48 -5.60 14.80 0.98
C THR A 48 -5.01 16.17 1.31
N ALA A 49 -5.50 17.23 0.68
CA ALA A 49 -5.11 18.61 0.96
C ALA A 49 -5.64 19.07 2.33
N ASP A 50 -6.86 18.67 2.71
CA ASP A 50 -7.43 18.99 4.01
C ASP A 50 -6.62 18.38 5.15
N ALA A 51 -6.09 17.16 4.96
CA ALA A 51 -5.22 16.54 5.96
C ALA A 51 -3.96 17.38 6.23
N VAL A 52 -3.40 18.04 5.23
CA VAL A 52 -2.26 18.94 5.38
C VAL A 52 -2.71 20.29 5.93
N PHE A 53 -3.83 20.83 5.46
CA PHE A 53 -4.40 22.09 5.93
C PHE A 53 -4.66 22.08 7.44
N GLN A 54 -5.32 21.05 7.95
CA GLN A 54 -5.63 20.93 9.37
C GLN A 54 -4.39 20.80 10.27
N ASN A 55 -3.22 20.46 9.71
CA ASN A 55 -1.96 20.32 10.42
C ASN A 55 -0.93 21.41 10.09
N MET A 56 -1.33 22.49 9.42
CA MET A 56 -0.42 23.59 9.01
C MET A 56 0.33 24.23 10.18
N ASP A 57 -0.29 24.35 11.35
CA ASP A 57 0.34 24.92 12.55
C ASP A 57 1.49 24.03 13.06
N ILE A 58 1.33 22.70 13.01
CA ILE A 58 2.38 21.75 13.37
C ILE A 58 3.54 21.86 12.38
N ILE A 59 3.23 21.87 11.07
CA ILE A 59 4.25 22.02 10.02
C ILE A 59 4.99 23.37 10.19
N ARG A 60 4.25 24.46 10.45
CA ARG A 60 4.84 25.80 10.65
C ARG A 60 5.76 25.85 11.87
N HIS A 61 5.45 25.12 12.93
CA HIS A 61 6.27 25.07 14.13
C HIS A 61 7.70 24.57 13.85
N GLU A 62 7.86 23.66 12.89
CA GLU A 62 9.17 23.12 12.47
C GLU A 62 9.93 24.05 11.52
N LEU A 63 9.33 25.16 11.07
CA LEU A 63 9.90 26.18 10.18
C LEU A 63 10.58 25.61 8.90
N PRO A 64 9.98 24.64 8.21
CA PRO A 64 10.61 24.08 7.03
C PRO A 64 10.60 25.07 5.86
N LYS A 65 11.65 25.06 5.05
CA LYS A 65 11.68 25.82 3.79
C LYS A 65 10.86 25.13 2.70
N TYR A 66 10.86 23.81 2.72
CA TYR A 66 10.14 22.95 1.77
C TYR A 66 9.32 21.92 2.53
N VAL A 67 8.17 21.58 1.98
CA VAL A 67 7.31 20.49 2.49
C VAL A 67 7.19 19.43 1.42
N MET A 68 7.52 18.19 1.80
CA MET A 68 7.30 17.02 0.95
C MET A 68 6.05 16.30 1.41
N ILE A 69 5.14 16.00 0.50
CA ILE A 69 3.91 15.26 0.72
C ILE A 69 4.06 13.92 0.00
N LEU A 70 3.82 12.83 0.70
CA LEU A 70 3.99 11.47 0.18
C LEU A 70 2.71 10.67 0.39
N SER A 71 2.29 9.91 -0.62
CA SER A 71 1.22 8.91 -0.48
C SER A 71 1.64 7.78 0.44
N GLY A 72 0.72 7.35 1.32
CA GLY A 72 0.97 6.32 2.33
C GLY A 72 0.71 4.88 1.87
N ASP A 73 0.15 4.68 0.69
CA ASP A 73 -0.25 3.40 0.10
C ASP A 73 0.53 3.03 -1.16
N HIS A 74 1.68 3.67 -1.38
CA HIS A 74 2.58 3.38 -2.50
C HIS A 74 3.86 2.71 -2.02
N VAL A 75 4.35 1.72 -2.77
CA VAL A 75 5.57 0.97 -2.50
C VAL A 75 6.60 1.26 -3.58
N TYR A 76 7.72 1.86 -3.19
CA TYR A 76 8.84 2.22 -4.07
C TYR A 76 10.09 2.54 -3.26
N ARG A 77 11.25 2.66 -3.92
CA ARG A 77 12.49 3.22 -3.34
C ARG A 77 12.86 4.47 -4.12
N MET A 78 13.11 5.58 -3.44
CA MET A 78 13.47 6.84 -4.08
C MET A 78 14.48 7.63 -3.24
N ASP A 79 15.44 8.25 -3.91
CA ASP A 79 16.26 9.30 -3.31
C ASP A 79 15.53 10.64 -3.39
N TYR A 80 14.91 11.03 -2.29
CA TYR A 80 14.20 12.32 -2.18
C TYR A 80 15.15 13.52 -2.25
N GLY A 81 16.46 13.33 -2.01
CA GLY A 81 17.45 14.36 -2.17
C GLY A 81 17.58 14.83 -3.62
N ALA A 82 17.53 13.92 -4.58
CA ALA A 82 17.54 14.24 -6.00
C ALA A 82 16.29 15.03 -6.41
N LEU A 83 15.11 14.60 -5.94
CA LEU A 83 13.85 15.30 -6.19
C LEU A 83 13.87 16.73 -5.62
N LEU A 84 14.37 16.92 -4.39
CA LEU A 84 14.50 18.24 -3.78
C LEU A 84 15.52 19.10 -4.52
N ALA A 85 16.64 18.54 -4.94
CA ALA A 85 17.67 19.29 -5.67
C ALA A 85 17.13 19.85 -7.00
N GLU A 86 16.36 19.08 -7.74
CA GLU A 86 15.73 19.53 -8.98
C GLU A 86 14.66 20.60 -8.73
N HIS A 87 13.84 20.45 -7.68
CA HIS A 87 12.88 21.46 -7.25
C HIS A 87 13.55 22.80 -7.02
N VAL A 88 14.66 22.81 -6.28
CA VAL A 88 15.43 24.04 -5.98
C VAL A 88 16.09 24.61 -7.24
N GLN A 89 16.68 23.75 -8.07
CA GLN A 89 17.38 24.17 -9.30
C GLN A 89 16.44 24.82 -10.31
N LYS A 90 15.22 24.30 -10.45
CA LYS A 90 14.20 24.87 -11.34
C LYS A 90 13.51 26.11 -10.77
N GLY A 91 13.74 26.46 -9.51
CA GLY A 91 12.99 27.51 -8.84
C GLY A 91 11.49 27.24 -8.83
N ALA A 92 11.12 25.99 -8.66
CA ALA A 92 9.73 25.55 -8.68
C ALA A 92 8.96 26.06 -7.45
N ASP A 93 7.68 26.35 -7.63
CA ASP A 93 6.73 26.55 -6.53
C ASP A 93 6.22 25.19 -6.03
N MET A 94 6.01 24.26 -6.98
CA MET A 94 5.64 22.88 -6.75
C MET A 94 6.37 21.96 -7.72
N THR A 95 6.74 20.77 -7.25
CA THR A 95 7.22 19.66 -8.10
C THR A 95 6.37 18.42 -7.85
N VAL A 96 5.88 17.84 -8.93
CA VAL A 96 5.08 16.60 -8.93
C VAL A 96 5.96 15.44 -9.37
N CYS A 97 6.14 14.44 -8.51
CA CYS A 97 6.81 13.22 -8.90
C CYS A 97 5.89 12.36 -9.79
N CYS A 98 6.40 11.89 -10.92
CA CYS A 98 5.63 11.11 -11.89
C CYS A 98 6.41 9.91 -12.40
N ILE A 99 5.67 8.96 -12.97
CA ILE A 99 6.20 7.75 -13.58
C ILE A 99 5.55 7.53 -14.95
N GLU A 100 6.32 6.98 -15.90
CA GLU A 100 5.77 6.57 -17.18
C GLU A 100 5.04 5.24 -17.02
N VAL A 101 3.76 5.18 -17.40
CA VAL A 101 2.96 3.94 -17.35
C VAL A 101 2.16 3.77 -18.65
N PRO A 102 1.74 2.54 -19.00
CA PRO A 102 0.81 2.32 -20.08
C PRO A 102 -0.52 3.08 -19.86
N VAL A 103 -1.07 3.63 -20.95
CA VAL A 103 -2.35 4.39 -20.91
C VAL A 103 -3.48 3.55 -20.29
N GLU A 104 -3.51 2.24 -20.61
CA GLU A 104 -4.53 1.34 -20.08
C GLU A 104 -4.47 1.15 -18.55
N GLU A 105 -3.27 1.24 -17.98
CA GLU A 105 -3.07 1.13 -16.52
C GLU A 105 -3.44 2.42 -15.79
N ALA A 106 -3.23 3.57 -16.46
CA ALA A 106 -3.52 4.87 -15.88
C ALA A 106 -5.01 5.24 -15.93
N ALA A 107 -5.77 4.69 -16.89
CA ALA A 107 -7.18 5.02 -17.07
C ALA A 107 -8.00 4.75 -15.79
N ASP A 108 -8.80 5.73 -15.38
CA ASP A 108 -9.65 5.72 -14.18
C ASP A 108 -8.88 5.45 -12.85
N THR A 109 -7.53 5.43 -12.91
CA THR A 109 -6.69 5.02 -11.77
C THR A 109 -5.83 6.15 -11.22
N PHE A 110 -5.06 6.82 -12.07
CA PHE A 110 -4.06 7.81 -11.66
C PHE A 110 -4.35 9.20 -12.22
N GLY A 111 -3.88 10.23 -11.52
CA GLY A 111 -3.75 11.56 -12.10
C GLY A 111 -2.72 11.55 -13.22
N VAL A 112 -3.05 12.12 -14.38
CA VAL A 112 -2.18 12.12 -15.56
C VAL A 112 -1.83 13.55 -15.94
N MET A 113 -0.55 13.79 -16.24
CA MET A 113 -0.07 15.11 -16.60
C MET A 113 0.50 15.17 -18.00
N THR A 114 0.38 16.35 -18.62
CA THR A 114 1.06 16.72 -19.84
C THR A 114 2.09 17.79 -19.52
N VAL A 115 3.30 17.65 -20.06
CA VAL A 115 4.42 18.56 -19.82
C VAL A 115 4.96 19.13 -21.10
N ASP A 116 5.61 20.28 -21.04
CA ASP A 116 6.41 20.86 -22.11
C ASP A 116 7.84 20.27 -22.18
N GLU A 117 8.68 20.82 -23.05
CA GLU A 117 10.08 20.40 -23.26
C GLU A 117 10.96 20.62 -22.01
N GLU A 118 10.58 21.55 -21.12
CA GLU A 118 11.27 21.86 -19.86
C GLU A 118 10.73 21.08 -18.66
N SER A 119 9.80 20.17 -18.91
CA SER A 119 9.07 19.39 -17.89
C SER A 119 8.14 20.25 -17.01
N ARG A 120 7.72 21.45 -17.48
CA ARG A 120 6.68 22.22 -16.82
C ARG A 120 5.33 21.53 -17.08
N VAL A 121 4.52 21.42 -16.03
CA VAL A 121 3.18 20.83 -16.14
C VAL A 121 2.24 21.83 -16.80
N CYS A 122 1.73 21.46 -17.98
CA CYS A 122 0.79 22.27 -18.75
C CYS A 122 -0.66 21.85 -18.54
N ARG A 123 -0.89 20.60 -18.17
CA ARG A 123 -2.22 20.06 -17.90
C ARG A 123 -2.12 18.93 -16.88
N PHE A 124 -3.13 18.82 -16.03
CA PHE A 124 -3.30 17.75 -15.07
C PHE A 124 -4.77 17.29 -15.09
N ASP A 125 -4.99 16.02 -15.34
CA ASP A 125 -6.32 15.39 -15.34
C ASP A 125 -6.34 14.31 -14.24
N GLU A 126 -7.22 14.43 -13.26
CA GLU A 126 -7.37 13.43 -12.21
C GLU A 126 -8.20 12.24 -12.72
N LYS A 127 -7.61 11.07 -12.73
CA LYS A 127 -8.21 9.78 -13.12
C LYS A 127 -9.02 9.83 -14.44
N PRO A 128 -8.42 10.30 -15.53
CA PRO A 128 -9.15 10.42 -16.79
C PRO A 128 -9.46 9.04 -17.37
N ALA A 129 -10.67 8.88 -17.94
CA ALA A 129 -11.03 7.65 -18.66
C ALA A 129 -10.20 7.42 -19.93
N MET A 130 -9.70 8.50 -20.52
CA MET A 130 -8.81 8.47 -21.69
C MET A 130 -7.55 9.32 -21.41
N PRO A 131 -6.50 8.74 -20.81
CA PRO A 131 -5.26 9.45 -20.51
C PRO A 131 -4.55 9.93 -21.79
N SER A 132 -3.97 11.12 -21.72
CA SER A 132 -3.14 11.66 -22.82
C SER A 132 -1.77 10.99 -22.86
N SER A 133 -1.33 10.56 -24.05
CA SER A 133 0.01 9.99 -24.21
C SER A 133 1.09 11.07 -24.17
N VAL A 134 2.28 10.68 -23.69
CA VAL A 134 3.50 11.50 -23.76
C VAL A 134 3.83 11.79 -25.24
N PRO A 135 4.15 13.05 -25.60
CA PRO A 135 4.61 13.37 -26.95
C PRO A 135 5.80 12.50 -27.37
N GLY A 136 5.66 11.85 -28.54
CA GLY A 136 6.68 10.93 -29.06
C GLY A 136 6.68 9.51 -28.49
N LYS A 137 5.84 9.20 -27.48
CA LYS A 137 5.68 7.86 -26.90
C LYS A 137 4.19 7.46 -26.88
N PRO A 138 3.60 7.08 -28.03
CA PRO A 138 2.19 6.66 -28.08
C PRO A 138 1.96 5.42 -27.18
N GLY A 139 0.85 5.41 -26.47
CA GLY A 139 0.48 4.34 -25.54
C GLY A 139 1.11 4.45 -24.15
N THR A 140 1.93 5.48 -23.89
CA THR A 140 2.53 5.75 -22.56
C THR A 140 2.09 7.13 -22.07
N CYS A 141 1.76 7.26 -20.80
CA CYS A 141 1.43 8.54 -20.17
C CYS A 141 2.28 8.80 -18.91
N LEU A 142 2.30 10.06 -18.45
CA LEU A 142 2.94 10.44 -17.18
C LEU A 142 1.88 10.41 -16.07
N ALA A 143 1.97 9.39 -15.22
CA ALA A 143 1.12 9.26 -14.05
C ALA A 143 1.73 9.94 -12.82
N SER A 144 0.92 10.66 -12.06
CA SER A 144 1.31 11.21 -10.76
C SER A 144 1.52 10.08 -9.76
N MET A 145 2.64 10.12 -9.05
CA MET A 145 2.90 9.20 -7.94
C MET A 145 2.28 9.67 -6.62
N GLY A 146 1.51 10.76 -6.61
CA GLY A 146 0.99 11.33 -5.36
C GLY A 146 2.06 11.87 -4.42
N ASN A 147 3.27 12.10 -4.94
CA ASN A 147 4.40 12.64 -4.20
C ASN A 147 4.71 14.04 -4.72
N TYR A 148 4.74 15.00 -3.80
CA TYR A 148 4.87 16.43 -4.12
C TYR A 148 5.92 17.10 -3.27
N ILE A 149 6.63 18.09 -3.83
CA ILE A 149 7.40 19.07 -3.05
C ILE A 149 6.82 20.45 -3.30
N PHE A 150 6.69 21.22 -2.24
CA PHE A 150 6.24 22.62 -2.26
C PHE A 150 7.21 23.52 -1.53
N ASN A 151 7.31 24.78 -1.99
CA ASN A 151 7.73 25.88 -1.12
C ASN A 151 6.69 26.03 0.00
N THR A 152 7.11 26.13 1.26
CA THR A 152 6.19 26.07 2.42
C THR A 152 5.15 27.18 2.41
N GLU A 153 5.58 28.44 2.18
CA GLU A 153 4.64 29.55 2.16
C GLU A 153 3.64 29.47 0.99
N PHE A 154 4.11 29.01 -0.16
CA PHE A 154 3.26 28.75 -1.31
C PHE A 154 2.20 27.68 -0.99
N LEU A 155 2.62 26.54 -0.41
CA LEU A 155 1.69 25.49 0.02
C LEU A 155 0.61 26.05 0.94
N PHE A 156 1.00 26.82 1.96
CA PHE A 156 0.06 27.36 2.92
C PHE A 156 -0.91 28.38 2.32
N GLU A 157 -0.47 29.14 1.34
CA GLU A 157 -1.35 30.03 0.59
C GLU A 157 -2.39 29.26 -0.21
N GLN A 158 -1.97 28.24 -0.96
CA GLN A 158 -2.88 27.45 -1.78
C GLN A 158 -3.88 26.65 -0.93
N LEU A 159 -3.43 26.05 0.17
CA LEU A 159 -4.32 25.34 1.10
C LEU A 159 -5.39 26.24 1.72
N LYS A 160 -5.07 27.50 2.03
CA LYS A 160 -6.06 28.48 2.53
C LYS A 160 -7.07 28.86 1.46
N LYS A 161 -6.60 29.14 0.24
CA LYS A 161 -7.49 29.47 -0.90
C LYS A 161 -8.46 28.33 -1.17
N ASP A 162 -7.96 27.08 -1.15
CA ASP A 162 -8.76 25.90 -1.35
C ASP A 162 -9.78 25.67 -0.21
N ALA A 163 -9.38 25.90 1.05
CA ALA A 163 -10.26 25.77 2.20
C ALA A 163 -11.43 26.78 2.21
N GLU A 164 -11.25 27.96 1.57
CA GLU A 164 -12.27 29.00 1.39
C GLU A 164 -13.26 28.65 0.23
N ASN A 165 -12.90 27.71 -0.63
CA ASN A 165 -13.74 27.28 -1.74
C ASN A 165 -14.72 26.19 -1.29
N GLU A 166 -15.99 26.54 -1.09
CA GLU A 166 -17.05 25.60 -0.67
C GLU A 166 -17.30 24.45 -1.68
N GLY A 167 -16.90 24.61 -2.94
CA GLY A 167 -17.04 23.60 -3.97
C GLY A 167 -15.88 22.61 -4.07
N SER A 168 -14.79 22.84 -3.31
CA SER A 168 -13.60 21.99 -3.34
C SER A 168 -13.82 20.65 -2.61
N GLY A 169 -13.31 19.57 -3.20
CA GLY A 169 -13.14 18.26 -2.53
C GLY A 169 -11.94 18.23 -1.60
N ARG A 170 -11.14 19.31 -1.55
CA ARG A 170 -9.92 19.46 -0.74
C ARG A 170 -8.89 18.37 -1.03
N ASP A 171 -8.69 18.10 -2.31
CA ASP A 171 -7.76 17.09 -2.82
C ASP A 171 -6.64 17.74 -3.65
N PHE A 172 -5.39 17.23 -3.52
CA PHE A 172 -4.28 17.79 -4.28
C PHE A 172 -4.45 17.59 -5.78
N GLY A 173 -4.82 16.39 -6.22
CA GLY A 173 -4.93 16.06 -7.64
C GLY A 173 -6.16 16.68 -8.30
N HIS A 174 -7.28 16.69 -7.59
CA HIS A 174 -8.55 17.16 -8.14
C HIS A 174 -8.68 18.69 -8.09
N ASP A 175 -8.21 19.33 -7.01
CA ASP A 175 -8.52 20.74 -6.75
C ASP A 175 -7.28 21.64 -6.83
N ILE A 176 -6.21 21.34 -6.08
CA ILE A 176 -5.05 22.23 -5.95
C ILE A 176 -4.22 22.26 -7.22
N ILE A 177 -3.77 21.12 -7.75
CA ILE A 177 -2.87 21.09 -8.90
C ILE A 177 -3.50 21.75 -10.12
N PRO A 178 -4.73 21.43 -10.53
CA PRO A 178 -5.36 22.10 -11.66
C PRO A 178 -5.52 23.61 -11.49
N ALA A 179 -5.73 24.08 -10.26
CA ALA A 179 -5.90 25.51 -9.98
C ALA A 179 -4.60 26.34 -10.10
N ILE A 180 -3.42 25.69 -9.93
CA ILE A 180 -2.14 26.43 -9.87
C ILE A 180 -1.27 26.30 -11.11
N ILE A 181 -1.50 25.34 -11.99
CA ILE A 181 -0.59 25.05 -13.12
C ILE A 181 -0.46 26.18 -14.14
N GLU A 182 -1.49 26.99 -14.32
CA GLU A 182 -1.48 28.09 -15.28
C GLU A 182 -0.65 29.31 -14.79
N GLU A 183 -0.71 29.63 -13.50
CA GLU A 183 -0.15 30.86 -12.93
C GLU A 183 1.18 30.65 -12.22
N HIS A 184 1.54 29.41 -11.87
CA HIS A 184 2.70 29.10 -11.04
C HIS A 184 3.69 28.14 -11.70
N ASN A 185 4.88 28.03 -11.14
CA ASN A 185 5.96 27.18 -11.64
C ASN A 185 5.80 25.75 -11.10
N VAL A 186 4.98 24.95 -11.78
CA VAL A 186 4.74 23.54 -11.45
C VAL A 186 5.53 22.67 -12.43
N PHE A 187 6.43 21.83 -11.91
CA PHE A 187 7.27 20.96 -12.72
C PHE A 187 7.01 19.49 -12.42
N ALA A 188 7.12 18.65 -13.43
CA ALA A 188 7.14 17.20 -13.30
C ALA A 188 8.57 16.72 -13.06
N PHE A 189 8.72 15.78 -12.12
CA PHE A 189 9.95 15.04 -11.88
C PHE A 189 9.75 13.57 -12.28
N PRO A 190 10.23 13.14 -13.45
CA PRO A 190 10.16 11.74 -13.83
C PRO A 190 11.01 10.88 -12.89
N PHE A 191 10.36 10.00 -12.14
CA PHE A 191 11.03 9.07 -11.25
C PHE A 191 11.91 8.11 -12.05
N ARG A 192 13.18 8.04 -11.71
CA ARG A 192 14.16 7.12 -12.28
C ARG A 192 14.92 6.45 -11.16
N ASP A 193 15.12 5.16 -11.27
CA ASP A 193 16.03 4.44 -10.39
C ASP A 193 17.44 4.44 -11.03
N PRO A 194 18.43 5.07 -10.38
CA PRO A 194 19.80 5.12 -10.93
C PRO A 194 20.47 3.75 -11.07
N GLN A 195 19.96 2.75 -10.36
CA GLN A 195 20.50 1.39 -10.32
C GLN A 195 19.80 0.43 -11.28
N GLN A 196 18.70 0.84 -11.90
CA GLN A 196 17.92 -0.01 -12.81
C GLN A 196 17.79 0.65 -14.19
N GLU A 197 18.04 -0.13 -15.24
CA GLU A 197 17.67 0.25 -16.59
C GLU A 197 16.18 -0.02 -16.82
N GLY A 198 15.43 1.00 -17.24
CA GLY A 198 14.01 0.88 -17.54
C GLY A 198 13.09 1.57 -16.54
N GLN A 199 11.87 1.06 -16.42
CA GLN A 199 10.86 1.62 -15.53
C GLN A 199 11.19 1.26 -14.07
N PRO A 200 11.28 2.24 -13.16
CA PRO A 200 11.56 1.96 -11.75
C PRO A 200 10.37 1.25 -11.08
N TYR A 201 10.67 0.52 -10.01
CA TYR A 201 9.62 -0.13 -9.24
C TYR A 201 8.76 0.89 -8.49
N TRP A 202 7.49 0.91 -8.82
CA TRP A 202 6.46 1.67 -8.11
C TRP A 202 5.13 0.92 -8.19
N ARG A 203 4.45 0.76 -7.06
CA ARG A 203 3.14 0.08 -6.98
C ARG A 203 2.22 0.84 -6.02
N ASP A 204 1.04 1.16 -6.51
CA ASP A 204 -0.11 1.51 -5.68
C ASP A 204 -0.74 0.21 -5.17
N VAL A 205 -0.87 0.06 -3.84
CA VAL A 205 -1.42 -1.13 -3.19
C VAL A 205 -2.81 -0.89 -2.58
N GLY A 206 -3.55 0.10 -3.08
CA GLY A 206 -4.87 0.50 -2.60
C GLY A 206 -6.01 -0.49 -2.90
N THR A 207 -5.79 -1.50 -3.75
CA THR A 207 -6.78 -2.54 -4.05
C THR A 207 -6.31 -3.92 -3.58
N LEU A 208 -7.26 -4.88 -3.42
CA LEU A 208 -6.90 -6.28 -3.08
C LEU A 208 -6.01 -6.91 -4.16
N ASP A 209 -6.31 -6.60 -5.42
CA ASP A 209 -5.57 -7.14 -6.56
C ASP A 209 -4.15 -6.59 -6.59
N SER A 210 -3.97 -5.27 -6.50
CA SER A 210 -2.65 -4.65 -6.52
C SER A 210 -1.82 -5.00 -5.26
N PHE A 211 -2.46 -5.08 -4.09
CA PHE A 211 -1.78 -5.57 -2.87
C PHE A 211 -1.28 -7.00 -3.02
N TRP A 212 -2.11 -7.90 -3.57
CA TRP A 212 -1.70 -9.29 -3.81
C TRP A 212 -0.59 -9.36 -4.85
N GLU A 213 -0.71 -8.65 -5.97
CA GLU A 213 0.29 -8.61 -7.05
C GLU A 213 1.66 -8.12 -6.54
N ALA A 214 1.69 -7.01 -5.81
CA ALA A 214 2.93 -6.47 -5.24
C ALA A 214 3.61 -7.44 -4.28
N ASN A 215 2.84 -8.19 -3.47
CA ASN A 215 3.39 -9.24 -2.61
C ASN A 215 3.89 -10.46 -3.41
N MET A 216 3.20 -10.84 -4.49
CA MET A 216 3.63 -11.96 -5.33
C MET A 216 4.89 -11.65 -6.13
N GLU A 217 5.12 -10.40 -6.50
CA GLU A 217 6.37 -9.96 -7.13
C GLU A 217 7.58 -10.21 -6.21
N LEU A 218 7.42 -10.04 -4.89
CA LEU A 218 8.52 -10.25 -3.92
C LEU A 218 8.95 -11.71 -3.77
N VAL A 219 8.13 -12.68 -4.21
CA VAL A 219 8.49 -14.12 -4.16
C VAL A 219 9.05 -14.62 -5.48
N MET A 220 9.18 -13.77 -6.49
CA MET A 220 9.85 -14.13 -7.75
C MET A 220 11.35 -14.36 -7.51
N PRO A 221 12.01 -15.20 -8.33
CA PRO A 221 13.45 -15.43 -8.22
C PRO A 221 14.28 -14.16 -8.35
N GLU A 222 13.88 -13.24 -9.23
CA GLU A 222 14.51 -11.94 -9.47
C GLU A 222 13.45 -10.84 -9.33
N PRO A 223 13.13 -10.41 -8.10
CA PRO A 223 12.14 -9.37 -7.88
C PRO A 223 12.72 -8.00 -8.24
N GLN A 224 11.92 -7.14 -8.88
CA GLN A 224 12.34 -5.78 -9.20
C GLN A 224 12.61 -4.96 -7.93
N LEU A 225 11.86 -5.17 -6.84
CA LEU A 225 12.16 -4.66 -5.52
C LEU A 225 12.85 -5.76 -4.69
N ASP A 226 14.18 -5.72 -4.61
CA ASP A 226 14.95 -6.68 -3.82
C ASP A 226 14.96 -6.27 -2.34
N LEU A 227 14.34 -7.10 -1.48
CA LEU A 227 14.36 -6.92 -0.03
C LEU A 227 15.70 -7.29 0.61
N TYR A 228 16.56 -8.01 -0.11
CA TYR A 228 17.85 -8.51 0.37
C TYR A 228 19.04 -7.64 -0.06
N ASP A 229 18.78 -6.52 -0.74
CA ASP A 229 19.81 -5.57 -1.16
C ASP A 229 20.50 -4.91 0.05
N PRO A 230 21.78 -5.23 0.34
CA PRO A 230 22.48 -4.67 1.49
C PRO A 230 22.88 -3.22 1.30
N ALA A 231 22.89 -2.71 0.05
CA ALA A 231 23.27 -1.34 -0.24
C ALA A 231 22.12 -0.36 0.06
N TRP A 232 20.88 -0.86 0.04
CA TRP A 232 19.70 -0.05 0.36
C TRP A 232 18.68 -0.82 1.21
N PRO A 233 19.01 -1.10 2.49
CA PRO A 233 18.15 -1.88 3.37
C PRO A 233 16.86 -1.12 3.72
N ILE A 234 15.73 -1.85 3.76
CA ILE A 234 14.45 -1.30 4.18
C ILE A 234 14.32 -1.44 5.70
N TRP A 235 14.46 -0.33 6.41
CA TRP A 235 14.36 -0.29 7.87
C TRP A 235 12.89 -0.30 8.30
N THR A 236 12.53 -1.28 9.12
CA THR A 236 11.20 -1.41 9.72
C THR A 236 11.29 -2.18 11.03
N TYR A 237 10.17 -2.22 11.78
CA TYR A 237 10.07 -3.07 12.96
C TYR A 237 10.07 -4.54 12.56
N GLN A 238 10.99 -5.29 13.14
CA GLN A 238 11.03 -6.75 13.04
C GLN A 238 10.87 -7.35 14.42
N GLU A 239 9.93 -8.28 14.58
CA GLU A 239 9.78 -9.04 15.80
C GLU A 239 10.98 -9.98 15.98
N GLN A 240 11.52 -10.06 17.21
CA GLN A 240 12.54 -11.04 17.55
C GLN A 240 11.89 -12.41 17.72
N LEU A 241 11.89 -13.18 16.67
CA LEU A 241 11.25 -14.50 16.60
C LEU A 241 12.27 -15.58 16.25
N PRO A 242 12.05 -16.83 16.68
CA PRO A 242 12.88 -17.93 16.23
C PRO A 242 12.79 -18.13 14.72
N PRO A 243 13.78 -18.76 14.08
CA PRO A 243 13.71 -19.09 12.66
C PRO A 243 12.45 -19.90 12.32
N ALA A 244 12.01 -19.82 11.04
CA ALA A 244 10.94 -20.65 10.53
C ALA A 244 11.31 -22.14 10.65
N LYS A 245 10.35 -22.97 11.02
CA LYS A 245 10.53 -24.41 11.24
C LYS A 245 9.67 -25.25 10.30
N PHE A 246 10.32 -26.16 9.61
CA PHE A 246 9.68 -27.15 8.72
C PHE A 246 9.81 -28.51 9.39
N ILE A 247 8.69 -29.24 9.54
CA ILE A 247 8.67 -30.52 10.22
C ILE A 247 7.91 -31.58 9.42
N PHE A 248 8.28 -32.81 9.67
CA PHE A 248 7.94 -34.06 9.00
C PHE A 248 8.59 -34.20 7.62
N ASP A 249 8.97 -35.42 7.32
CA ASP A 249 9.55 -35.87 6.05
C ASP A 249 9.06 -37.28 5.71
N ASP A 250 7.77 -37.50 5.94
CA ASP A 250 7.09 -38.75 5.54
C ASP A 250 6.66 -38.62 4.07
N ASP A 251 6.41 -39.74 3.38
CA ASP A 251 6.13 -39.78 1.94
C ASP A 251 4.94 -38.92 1.54
N ASP A 252 3.89 -38.90 2.32
CA ASP A 252 2.65 -38.14 2.11
C ASP A 252 2.50 -36.92 3.00
N ARG A 253 3.49 -36.65 3.87
CA ARG A 253 3.45 -35.56 4.87
C ARG A 253 4.82 -34.89 5.03
N ARG A 254 5.15 -34.01 4.09
CA ARG A 254 6.42 -33.27 4.10
C ARG A 254 6.19 -31.77 4.29
N GLY A 255 6.89 -31.17 5.27
CA GLY A 255 6.87 -29.71 5.47
C GLY A 255 7.84 -29.02 4.52
N MET A 256 7.32 -28.27 3.53
CA MET A 256 8.16 -27.58 2.55
C MET A 256 7.59 -26.26 2.08
N ALA A 257 8.50 -25.35 1.66
CA ALA A 257 8.16 -24.12 0.95
C ALA A 257 9.06 -23.99 -0.28
N LEU A 258 8.47 -23.69 -1.44
CA LEU A 258 9.14 -23.56 -2.72
C LEU A 258 8.72 -22.23 -3.38
N ASP A 259 9.67 -21.49 -3.95
CA ASP A 259 9.44 -20.15 -4.53
C ASP A 259 8.60 -19.28 -3.58
N SER A 260 8.98 -19.25 -2.30
CA SER A 260 8.15 -18.66 -1.24
C SER A 260 9.01 -17.94 -0.22
N THR A 261 8.48 -16.86 0.36
CA THR A 261 9.11 -16.16 1.47
C THR A 261 8.42 -16.54 2.78
N VAL A 262 9.20 -17.01 3.78
CA VAL A 262 8.68 -17.46 5.08
C VAL A 262 9.40 -16.72 6.20
N SER A 263 8.64 -15.91 6.94
CA SER A 263 9.17 -15.09 8.04
C SER A 263 9.44 -15.90 9.31
N GLY A 264 10.12 -15.27 10.28
CA GLY A 264 10.41 -15.86 11.59
C GLY A 264 9.15 -16.29 12.36
N GLY A 265 9.30 -17.28 13.25
CA GLY A 265 8.23 -17.82 14.07
C GLY A 265 7.26 -18.76 13.36
N CYS A 266 7.37 -18.92 12.03
CA CYS A 266 6.50 -19.80 11.26
C CYS A 266 6.80 -21.27 11.55
N ILE A 267 5.73 -22.11 11.56
CA ILE A 267 5.83 -23.58 11.66
C ILE A 267 5.01 -24.19 10.51
N ILE A 268 5.69 -24.91 9.61
CA ILE A 268 5.05 -25.62 8.51
C ILE A 268 5.16 -27.11 8.80
N SER A 269 4.03 -27.72 9.17
CA SER A 269 3.93 -29.12 9.62
C SER A 269 3.38 -30.00 8.52
N GLY A 270 4.23 -30.73 7.81
CA GLY A 270 3.80 -31.71 6.83
C GLY A 270 2.80 -31.16 5.79
N SER A 271 3.14 -30.03 5.21
CA SER A 271 2.30 -29.28 4.27
C SER A 271 3.17 -28.62 3.19
N ALA A 272 2.61 -28.37 2.02
CA ALA A 272 3.27 -27.74 0.90
C ALA A 272 2.85 -26.27 0.75
N VAL A 273 3.84 -25.38 0.74
CA VAL A 273 3.69 -23.97 0.46
C VAL A 273 4.43 -23.65 -0.85
N ARG A 274 3.75 -23.04 -1.81
CA ARG A 274 4.32 -22.71 -3.12
C ARG A 274 3.96 -21.29 -3.53
N LYS A 275 4.95 -20.57 -4.08
CA LYS A 275 4.77 -19.22 -4.63
C LYS A 275 3.94 -18.33 -3.68
N SER A 276 4.26 -18.36 -2.39
CA SER A 276 3.46 -17.73 -1.35
C SER A 276 4.32 -16.98 -0.35
N LEU A 277 3.72 -15.98 0.30
CA LEU A 277 4.37 -15.19 1.31
C LEU A 277 3.70 -15.45 2.66
N LEU A 278 4.47 -15.99 3.62
CA LEU A 278 4.04 -16.23 4.99
C LEU A 278 4.71 -15.21 5.92
N PHE A 279 3.90 -14.35 6.52
CA PHE A 279 4.35 -13.41 7.54
C PHE A 279 4.64 -14.09 8.88
N SER A 280 5.08 -13.30 9.85
CA SER A 280 5.54 -13.78 11.16
C SER A 280 4.50 -14.62 11.90
N ASN A 281 4.96 -15.68 12.60
CA ASN A 281 4.13 -16.53 13.46
C ASN A 281 2.96 -17.24 12.75
N VAL A 282 3.08 -17.54 11.48
CA VAL A 282 2.08 -18.34 10.76
C VAL A 282 2.28 -19.82 11.06
N HIS A 283 1.22 -20.50 11.47
CA HIS A 283 1.23 -21.95 11.73
C HIS A 283 0.40 -22.69 10.69
N VAL A 284 1.05 -23.54 9.90
CA VAL A 284 0.41 -24.42 8.91
C VAL A 284 0.43 -25.85 9.45
N ARG A 285 -0.77 -26.42 9.71
CA ARG A 285 -0.94 -27.79 10.17
C ARG A 285 -0.77 -28.78 9.01
N SER A 286 -0.79 -30.10 9.31
CA SER A 286 -0.51 -31.14 8.30
C SER A 286 -1.54 -31.23 7.18
N PHE A 287 -1.07 -31.65 6.01
CA PHE A 287 -1.86 -31.91 4.79
C PHE A 287 -2.54 -30.66 4.21
N CYS A 288 -1.96 -29.50 4.44
CA CYS A 288 -2.39 -28.28 3.78
C CYS A 288 -1.61 -28.05 2.48
N GLU A 289 -2.28 -27.43 1.52
CA GLU A 289 -1.71 -26.94 0.27
C GLU A 289 -1.96 -25.43 0.17
N ILE A 290 -0.89 -24.64 0.10
CA ILE A 290 -0.98 -23.19 -0.02
C ILE A 290 -0.24 -22.79 -1.28
N GLU A 291 -0.94 -22.11 -2.20
CA GLU A 291 -0.39 -21.69 -3.47
C GLU A 291 -0.75 -20.23 -3.76
N GLN A 292 0.22 -19.44 -4.26
CA GLN A 292 0.02 -18.06 -4.70
C GLN A 292 -0.78 -17.22 -3.69
N SER A 293 -0.44 -17.30 -2.42
CA SER A 293 -1.23 -16.69 -1.35
C SER A 293 -0.38 -15.87 -0.39
N VAL A 294 -0.99 -14.83 0.17
CA VAL A 294 -0.41 -13.97 1.19
C VAL A 294 -1.05 -14.29 2.53
N ILE A 295 -0.27 -14.83 3.46
CA ILE A 295 -0.75 -15.22 4.79
C ILE A 295 -0.17 -14.24 5.82
N LEU A 296 -1.04 -13.39 6.37
CA LEU A 296 -0.64 -12.31 7.29
C LEU A 296 -0.32 -12.83 8.72
N PRO A 297 0.33 -12.00 9.56
CA PRO A 297 0.92 -12.44 10.82
C PRO A 297 -0.05 -13.17 11.77
N GLY A 298 0.44 -14.26 12.38
CA GLY A 298 -0.26 -15.00 13.42
C GLY A 298 -1.43 -15.83 12.92
N ALA A 299 -1.59 -16.03 11.62
CA ALA A 299 -2.64 -16.89 11.08
C ALA A 299 -2.34 -18.37 11.37
N ILE A 300 -3.40 -19.14 11.65
CA ILE A 300 -3.36 -20.58 11.87
C ILE A 300 -4.16 -21.24 10.76
N ILE A 301 -3.50 -22.08 9.98
CA ILE A 301 -4.12 -22.88 8.92
C ILE A 301 -4.27 -24.32 9.46
N ASN A 302 -5.49 -24.72 9.77
CA ASN A 302 -5.76 -26.04 10.33
C ASN A 302 -5.64 -27.14 9.28
N ARG A 303 -5.66 -28.41 9.75
CA ARG A 303 -5.36 -29.60 8.97
C ARG A 303 -6.21 -29.73 7.69
N GLY A 304 -5.56 -30.07 6.58
CA GLY A 304 -6.22 -30.43 5.33
C GLY A 304 -6.81 -29.26 4.54
N CYS A 305 -6.44 -28.01 4.88
CA CYS A 305 -6.89 -26.85 4.12
C CYS A 305 -6.19 -26.75 2.77
N LYS A 306 -6.92 -26.25 1.77
CA LYS A 306 -6.36 -25.86 0.48
C LYS A 306 -6.63 -24.38 0.24
N ILE A 307 -5.57 -23.61 -0.03
CA ILE A 307 -5.64 -22.17 -0.17
C ILE A 307 -4.90 -21.77 -1.45
N LYS A 308 -5.60 -21.06 -2.34
CA LYS A 308 -5.03 -20.60 -3.60
C LYS A 308 -5.47 -19.18 -3.91
N ARG A 309 -4.54 -18.35 -4.39
CA ARG A 309 -4.82 -16.95 -4.79
C ARG A 309 -5.64 -16.18 -3.73
N ALA A 310 -5.18 -16.24 -2.47
CA ALA A 310 -5.89 -15.68 -1.35
C ALA A 310 -5.01 -14.77 -0.49
N ILE A 311 -5.67 -13.86 0.20
CA ILE A 311 -5.12 -13.05 1.28
C ILE A 311 -5.81 -13.48 2.57
N ILE A 312 -5.08 -14.10 3.48
CA ILE A 312 -5.57 -14.48 4.80
C ILE A 312 -5.11 -13.40 5.80
N ASP A 313 -6.07 -12.69 6.39
CA ASP A 313 -5.79 -11.60 7.31
C ASP A 313 -5.16 -12.08 8.62
N ARG A 314 -4.56 -11.14 9.35
CA ARG A 314 -3.84 -11.40 10.61
C ARG A 314 -4.67 -12.15 11.63
N SER A 315 -4.04 -13.11 12.31
CA SER A 315 -4.65 -13.89 13.38
C SER A 315 -5.96 -14.59 12.99
N CYS A 316 -6.16 -14.88 11.71
CA CYS A 316 -7.21 -15.77 11.24
C CYS A 316 -6.90 -17.20 11.63
N GLU A 317 -7.91 -17.94 12.10
CA GLU A 317 -7.84 -19.38 12.30
C GLU A 317 -8.74 -20.06 11.29
N ILE A 318 -8.12 -20.64 10.24
CA ILE A 318 -8.85 -21.29 9.14
C ILE A 318 -9.30 -22.67 9.61
N PRO A 319 -10.61 -23.00 9.56
CA PRO A 319 -11.14 -24.30 9.94
C PRO A 319 -10.52 -25.46 9.12
N ALA A 320 -10.39 -26.63 9.75
CA ALA A 320 -9.82 -27.79 9.09
C ALA A 320 -10.63 -28.19 7.83
N GLY A 321 -9.92 -28.55 6.78
CA GLY A 321 -10.50 -29.03 5.51
C GLY A 321 -11.14 -27.95 4.64
N LEU A 322 -11.00 -26.67 4.99
CA LEU A 322 -11.58 -25.59 4.19
C LEU A 322 -10.77 -25.38 2.90
N GLU A 323 -11.47 -25.27 1.78
CA GLU A 323 -10.93 -24.90 0.48
C GLU A 323 -11.25 -23.43 0.20
N ILE A 324 -10.23 -22.62 -0.21
CA ILE A 324 -10.34 -21.17 -0.46
C ILE A 324 -9.66 -20.86 -1.79
N GLY A 325 -10.35 -20.16 -2.70
CA GLY A 325 -9.82 -19.70 -3.98
C GLY A 325 -9.84 -20.75 -5.09
N PHE A 326 -10.63 -21.80 -4.94
CA PHE A 326 -10.85 -22.85 -5.95
C PHE A 326 -12.16 -22.67 -6.70
N ASP A 327 -13.20 -22.20 -6.02
CA ASP A 327 -14.51 -21.92 -6.63
C ASP A 327 -15.07 -20.61 -6.09
N ARG A 328 -15.17 -19.63 -6.98
CA ARG A 328 -15.64 -18.26 -6.65
C ARG A 328 -17.02 -18.27 -5.95
N LYS A 329 -17.93 -19.10 -6.44
CA LYS A 329 -19.28 -19.14 -5.90
C LYS A 329 -19.30 -19.65 -4.46
N THR A 330 -18.55 -20.71 -4.19
CA THR A 330 -18.38 -21.26 -2.85
C THR A 330 -17.72 -20.27 -1.91
N ASP A 331 -16.69 -19.54 -2.37
CA ASP A 331 -16.04 -18.51 -1.57
C ASP A 331 -17.01 -17.37 -1.21
N GLU A 332 -17.80 -16.87 -2.18
CA GLU A 332 -18.82 -15.84 -1.95
C GLU A 332 -19.97 -16.36 -1.04
N GLU A 333 -20.40 -17.62 -1.20
CA GLU A 333 -21.39 -18.26 -0.31
C GLU A 333 -20.88 -18.42 1.12
N ASN A 334 -19.58 -18.64 1.29
CA ASN A 334 -18.91 -18.66 2.61
C ASN A 334 -18.79 -17.26 3.23
N GLY A 335 -19.16 -16.19 2.50
CA GLY A 335 -19.08 -14.81 2.95
C GLY A 335 -17.70 -14.18 2.76
N PHE A 336 -16.83 -14.77 1.97
CA PHE A 336 -15.52 -14.22 1.63
C PHE A 336 -15.65 -13.16 0.54
N ARG A 337 -14.76 -12.17 0.57
CA ARG A 337 -14.72 -11.14 -0.46
C ARG A 337 -13.83 -11.60 -1.61
N VAL A 338 -14.37 -11.64 -2.81
CA VAL A 338 -13.63 -11.98 -4.03
C VAL A 338 -13.44 -10.74 -4.89
N SER A 339 -12.20 -10.44 -5.28
CA SER A 339 -11.85 -9.30 -6.10
C SER A 339 -12.26 -9.50 -7.58
N LYS A 340 -12.07 -8.43 -8.39
CA LYS A 340 -12.31 -8.51 -9.84
C LYS A 340 -11.44 -9.59 -10.52
N LYS A 341 -10.16 -9.70 -10.13
CA LYS A 341 -9.20 -10.67 -10.69
C LYS A 341 -9.27 -12.05 -9.99
N GLY A 342 -10.21 -12.27 -9.06
CA GLY A 342 -10.42 -13.55 -8.39
C GLY A 342 -9.51 -13.79 -7.18
N ILE A 343 -8.99 -12.75 -6.55
CA ILE A 343 -8.26 -12.86 -5.29
C ILE A 343 -9.25 -12.90 -4.12
N VAL A 344 -9.12 -13.90 -3.26
CA VAL A 344 -10.04 -14.11 -2.13
C VAL A 344 -9.46 -13.49 -0.86
N LEU A 345 -10.19 -12.58 -0.24
CA LEU A 345 -9.86 -12.04 1.09
C LEU A 345 -10.66 -12.77 2.16
N VAL A 346 -9.95 -13.25 3.18
CA VAL A 346 -10.55 -13.86 4.37
C VAL A 346 -10.12 -13.09 5.62
N THR A 347 -11.09 -12.57 6.38
CA THR A 347 -10.86 -11.88 7.66
C THR A 347 -11.45 -12.65 8.83
N ARG A 348 -11.08 -12.28 10.06
CA ARG A 348 -11.63 -12.91 11.28
C ARG A 348 -13.14 -12.72 11.41
N GLU A 349 -13.64 -11.57 11.01
CA GLU A 349 -15.06 -11.26 11.00
C GLU A 349 -15.81 -12.21 10.08
N MET A 350 -15.32 -12.40 8.84
CA MET A 350 -15.90 -13.33 7.86
C MET A 350 -15.90 -14.77 8.38
N LEU A 351 -14.81 -15.22 9.00
CA LEU A 351 -14.75 -16.55 9.60
C LEU A 351 -15.73 -16.73 10.78
N SER A 352 -15.91 -15.68 11.59
CA SER A 352 -16.91 -15.72 12.67
C SER A 352 -18.34 -15.82 12.14
N GLU A 353 -18.65 -15.15 11.04
CA GLU A 353 -19.95 -15.23 10.39
C GLU A 353 -20.17 -16.61 9.76
N LEU A 354 -19.15 -17.16 9.09
CA LEU A 354 -19.19 -18.50 8.54
C LEU A 354 -19.48 -19.54 9.64
N ALA A 355 -18.78 -19.47 10.77
CA ALA A 355 -18.99 -20.38 11.89
C ALA A 355 -20.44 -20.33 12.40
N LYS A 356 -21.03 -19.14 12.60
CA LYS A 356 -22.43 -18.96 12.99
C LYS A 356 -23.41 -19.55 11.97
N LYS A 357 -23.11 -19.38 10.67
CA LYS A 357 -23.92 -19.94 9.57
C LYS A 357 -23.94 -21.47 9.63
N LEU A 358 -22.77 -22.08 9.77
CA LEU A 358 -22.64 -23.55 9.86
C LEU A 358 -23.32 -24.13 11.13
N GLU A 359 -23.23 -23.43 12.27
CA GLU A 359 -23.95 -23.83 13.49
C GLU A 359 -25.47 -23.80 13.31
N ARG A 360 -26.02 -22.76 12.67
CA ARG A 360 -27.46 -22.68 12.38
C ARG A 360 -27.92 -23.82 11.46
N GLN A 361 -27.21 -24.09 10.39
CA GLN A 361 -27.51 -25.19 9.47
C GLN A 361 -27.48 -26.54 10.18
N THR A 362 -26.52 -26.74 11.08
CA THR A 362 -26.41 -27.97 11.87
C THR A 362 -27.59 -28.14 12.83
N GLN A 363 -28.08 -27.04 13.44
CA GLN A 363 -29.24 -27.05 14.34
C GLN A 363 -30.55 -27.29 13.56
N GLU A 364 -30.72 -26.71 12.39
CA GLU A 364 -31.87 -26.92 11.51
C GLU A 364 -31.94 -28.39 11.04
N ASN A 365 -30.83 -28.94 10.59
CA ASN A 365 -30.77 -30.33 10.18
C ASN A 365 -31.07 -31.32 11.34
N LYS A 366 -30.65 -30.97 12.58
CA LYS A 366 -30.99 -31.77 13.77
C LYS A 366 -32.46 -31.66 14.19
N LYS A 367 -33.17 -30.62 13.79
CA LYS A 367 -34.63 -30.49 14.06
C LYS A 367 -35.48 -31.18 13.01
N LEU A 368 -34.91 -31.44 11.83
CA LEU A 368 -35.60 -32.12 10.71
C LEU A 368 -35.36 -33.63 10.70
N ALA A 369 -34.37 -34.13 11.43
CA ALA A 369 -34.07 -35.54 11.68
C ALA A 369 -34.73 -36.02 12.97
#